data_aa3717305142706a63dccee90d658305
#
_entry.id   aa3717305142706a63dccee90d658305
#
_cell.length_a   1.000
_cell.length_b   1.000
_cell.length_c   1.000
_cell.angle_alpha   90.00
_cell.angle_beta   90.00
_cell.angle_gamma   90.00
#
_symmetry.space_group_name_H-M   'P 1'
#
loop_
_entity.id
_entity.type
_entity.pdbx_description
1 polymer ?
#
loop_
_entity_poly.entity_id
_entity_poly.type
_entity_poly.pdbx_seq_one_letter_code
_entity_poly.pdbx_strand_id
1 'polypeptide(L)'
;MLAFSASLCFKENAALKAFLVSFLTLLAAASLCAAQQTDSTSATPTAATYLKLAGEVDGALHNDVLNLWFPRAIDHEHGGYHSHFGRDWQREPSDGKFSVFQGRMTWVTSQVVLREPDKKAEYLPYIKQGLDFLENTMWDKQDGGFFWGLDDNGEVTPEFGDGKQLYGIDFCIYGAAAAYQATGDKRALELAKRGFYWLDEHAHDTVNAGYFETLTRDGKPVLPHAPAGQIEAGPVGPVGYKSMNAHIHLLEALTELYRVWPDATLRARVEETLAVVRDKICVEPGAMNLYFTNDWRAIPGPDSYGHDVETAYLMLETDELLHTQASEKTERMARMLVDHALAYGWDKANGGFFENGPTFGPPEDTRKEWWVQCEGLNALLMMHQRYGKQDPIYFQRFLEQWTFIKNHTIDSRYHGTINMTTAEGKPLTEDKGSIWKAGYHDGRAFWNVSARLRELAQNP
;
A
#
# COMPACT_ATOMS: atom_id res chain seq x y z
N MET A 1 9.73 -92.93 -7.23
CA MET A 1 10.58 -93.17 -6.06
C MET A 1 10.81 -91.87 -5.35
N LEU A 2 10.62 -91.89 -4.06
CA LEU A 2 10.86 -90.88 -3.02
C LEU A 2 9.85 -89.70 -2.95
N ALA A 3 8.94 -89.91 -2.01
CA ALA A 3 8.09 -88.96 -1.36
C ALA A 3 8.91 -88.09 -0.35
N PHE A 4 8.63 -86.76 -0.33
CA PHE A 4 8.97 -85.98 0.84
C PHE A 4 7.71 -85.17 1.24
N SER A 5 7.21 -85.54 2.42
CA SER A 5 6.19 -84.87 3.19
C SER A 5 6.83 -83.65 3.92
N ALA A 6 6.35 -82.46 3.73
CA ALA A 6 6.70 -81.32 4.54
C ALA A 6 5.46 -80.79 5.30
N SER A 7 5.46 -81.06 6.56
CA SER A 7 4.51 -80.60 7.58
C SER A 7 4.81 -79.10 7.81
N LEU A 8 3.93 -78.17 7.42
CA LEU A 8 4.04 -76.73 7.76
C LEU A 8 3.33 -76.53 9.10
N CYS A 9 4.14 -76.27 10.10
CA CYS A 9 3.71 -75.78 11.43
C CYS A 9 3.40 -74.29 11.36
N PHE A 10 2.15 -73.89 11.48
CA PHE A 10 1.76 -72.48 11.62
C PHE A 10 2.12 -72.00 13.03
N LYS A 11 3.24 -71.24 13.13
CA LYS A 11 3.47 -70.40 14.27
C LYS A 11 2.66 -69.10 14.08
N GLU A 12 1.70 -68.84 14.94
CA GLU A 12 0.97 -67.60 15.02
C GLU A 12 1.94 -66.39 15.20
N ASN A 13 1.99 -65.54 14.23
CA ASN A 13 2.94 -64.41 14.20
C ASN A 13 2.36 -63.27 15.04
N ALA A 14 2.77 -63.14 16.32
CA ALA A 14 2.36 -62.05 17.24
C ALA A 14 2.66 -60.68 16.68
N ALA A 15 3.62 -60.54 15.76
CA ALA A 15 3.96 -59.31 15.09
C ALA A 15 2.85 -58.81 14.11
N LEU A 16 2.09 -59.74 13.51
CA LEU A 16 1.00 -59.40 12.60
C LEU A 16 -0.22 -58.84 13.34
N LYS A 17 -0.50 -59.36 14.55
CA LYS A 17 -1.58 -58.84 15.42
C LYS A 17 -1.22 -57.47 16.00
N ALA A 18 0.04 -57.23 16.36
CA ALA A 18 0.50 -55.92 16.84
C ALA A 18 0.44 -54.86 15.72
N PHE A 19 0.75 -55.24 14.46
CA PHE A 19 0.70 -54.32 13.31
C PHE A 19 -0.75 -53.94 12.96
N LEU A 20 -1.69 -54.89 12.98
CA LEU A 20 -3.12 -54.62 12.74
C LEU A 20 -3.76 -53.75 13.83
N VAL A 21 -3.40 -53.93 15.09
CA VAL A 21 -3.92 -53.13 16.22
C VAL A 21 -3.35 -51.68 16.11
N SER A 22 -2.06 -51.54 15.78
CA SER A 22 -1.47 -50.18 15.58
C SER A 22 -2.03 -49.47 14.38
N PHE A 23 -2.39 -50.18 13.31
CA PHE A 23 -2.99 -49.57 12.09
C PHE A 23 -4.44 -49.14 12.35
N LEU A 24 -5.20 -49.93 13.13
CA LEU A 24 -6.57 -49.57 13.52
C LEU A 24 -6.62 -48.39 14.51
N THR A 25 -5.64 -48.28 15.43
CA THR A 25 -5.54 -47.13 16.34
C THR A 25 -5.09 -45.87 15.62
N LEU A 26 -4.23 -45.95 14.60
CA LEU A 26 -3.87 -44.81 13.73
C LEU A 26 -5.04 -44.36 12.85
N LEU A 27 -5.85 -45.25 12.31
CA LEU A 27 -7.07 -44.92 11.56
C LEU A 27 -8.16 -44.32 12.46
N ALA A 28 -8.31 -44.78 13.70
CA ALA A 28 -9.25 -44.17 14.65
C ALA A 28 -8.78 -42.81 15.15
N ALA A 29 -7.47 -42.57 15.33
CA ALA A 29 -6.91 -41.28 15.66
C ALA A 29 -7.02 -40.27 14.47
N ALA A 30 -6.81 -40.74 13.25
CA ALA A 30 -7.01 -39.93 12.04
C ALA A 30 -8.49 -39.55 11.83
N SER A 31 -9.43 -40.46 12.13
CA SER A 31 -10.87 -40.19 12.07
C SER A 31 -11.34 -39.26 13.20
N LEU A 32 -10.74 -39.28 14.40
CA LEU A 32 -11.02 -38.30 15.46
C LEU A 32 -10.40 -36.94 15.19
N CYS A 33 -9.24 -36.86 14.53
CA CYS A 33 -8.68 -35.57 14.07
C CYS A 33 -9.47 -34.96 12.90
N ALA A 34 -10.04 -35.80 12.01
CA ALA A 34 -10.91 -35.34 10.94
C ALA A 34 -12.31 -34.90 11.45
N ALA A 35 -12.76 -35.45 12.61
CA ALA A 35 -14.04 -35.06 13.22
C ALA A 35 -13.95 -33.79 14.08
N GLN A 36 -12.76 -33.22 14.30
CA GLN A 36 -12.55 -31.89 14.92
C GLN A 36 -12.25 -30.77 13.92
N GLN A 37 -12.41 -30.98 12.61
CA GLN A 37 -12.76 -29.90 11.72
C GLN A 37 -14.20 -29.51 12.09
N THR A 38 -14.31 -28.65 13.08
CA THR A 38 -15.54 -27.90 13.32
C THR A 38 -15.94 -27.29 11.99
N ASP A 39 -17.09 -27.72 11.47
CA ASP A 39 -17.90 -26.97 10.53
C ASP A 39 -18.15 -25.59 11.17
N SER A 40 -17.17 -24.71 11.10
CA SER A 40 -17.42 -23.28 11.13
C SER A 40 -18.04 -22.95 9.76
N THR A 41 -19.31 -23.28 9.57
CA THR A 41 -20.15 -22.49 8.72
C THR A 41 -19.94 -21.06 9.24
N SER A 42 -19.08 -20.28 8.57
CA SER A 42 -18.81 -18.91 8.96
C SER A 42 -20.14 -18.19 8.84
N ALA A 43 -20.80 -18.00 10.00
CA ALA A 43 -22.04 -17.26 10.02
C ALA A 43 -21.77 -15.90 9.36
N THR A 44 -22.63 -15.53 8.41
CA THR A 44 -22.54 -14.22 7.76
C THR A 44 -22.34 -13.15 8.84
N PRO A 45 -21.37 -12.25 8.72
CA PRO A 45 -21.13 -11.24 9.73
C PRO A 45 -22.38 -10.38 9.93
N THR A 46 -22.70 -10.08 11.21
CA THR A 46 -23.88 -9.26 11.53
C THR A 46 -23.56 -7.78 11.49
N ALA A 47 -24.57 -6.92 11.37
CA ALA A 47 -24.42 -5.47 11.52
C ALA A 47 -23.68 -5.09 12.81
N ALA A 48 -23.98 -5.76 13.93
CA ALA A 48 -23.30 -5.54 15.21
C ALA A 48 -21.78 -5.88 15.14
N THR A 49 -21.43 -6.95 14.41
CA THR A 49 -20.02 -7.32 14.17
C THR A 49 -19.28 -6.22 13.41
N TYR A 50 -19.86 -5.74 12.32
CA TYR A 50 -19.26 -4.67 11.52
C TYR A 50 -19.11 -3.37 12.30
N LEU A 51 -20.13 -2.95 13.06
CA LEU A 51 -20.06 -1.73 13.88
C LEU A 51 -19.03 -1.83 15.01
N LYS A 52 -18.89 -2.99 15.63
CA LYS A 52 -17.84 -3.23 16.64
C LYS A 52 -16.45 -3.07 16.02
N LEU A 53 -16.20 -3.71 14.87
CA LEU A 53 -14.92 -3.60 14.15
C LEU A 53 -14.65 -2.16 13.70
N ALA A 54 -15.65 -1.45 13.19
CA ALA A 54 -15.51 -0.03 12.86
C ALA A 54 -15.05 0.81 14.07
N GLY A 55 -15.66 0.58 15.24
CA GLY A 55 -15.23 1.26 16.47
C GLY A 55 -13.81 0.93 16.92
N GLU A 56 -13.36 -0.32 16.74
CA GLU A 56 -11.97 -0.72 17.01
C GLU A 56 -10.98 0.00 16.06
N VAL A 57 -11.29 0.06 14.77
CA VAL A 57 -10.47 0.72 13.76
C VAL A 57 -10.43 2.24 13.96
N ASP A 58 -11.57 2.88 14.28
CA ASP A 58 -11.62 4.30 14.64
C ASP A 58 -10.76 4.61 15.89
N GLY A 59 -10.80 3.72 16.88
CA GLY A 59 -9.94 3.82 18.06
C GLY A 59 -8.45 3.81 17.68
N ALA A 60 -8.04 2.91 16.81
CA ALA A 60 -6.67 2.84 16.31
C ALA A 60 -6.28 4.07 15.47
N LEU A 61 -7.18 4.53 14.57
CA LEU A 61 -6.96 5.74 13.80
C LEU A 61 -6.61 6.94 14.69
N HIS A 62 -7.39 7.16 15.74
CA HIS A 62 -7.15 8.30 16.64
C HIS A 62 -5.97 8.09 17.57
N ASN A 63 -5.90 6.93 18.25
CA ASN A 63 -4.91 6.70 19.29
C ASN A 63 -3.52 6.37 18.76
N ASP A 64 -3.46 5.71 17.60
CA ASP A 64 -2.22 5.16 17.04
C ASP A 64 -1.76 5.85 15.75
N VAL A 65 -2.54 6.82 15.21
CA VAL A 65 -2.13 7.63 14.07
C VAL A 65 -2.30 9.12 14.40
N LEU A 66 -3.51 9.66 14.38
CA LEU A 66 -3.74 11.10 14.36
C LEU A 66 -3.21 11.83 15.60
N ASN A 67 -3.52 11.37 16.81
CA ASN A 67 -3.09 12.00 18.07
C ASN A 67 -1.59 11.86 18.32
N LEU A 68 -0.88 11.02 17.56
CA LEU A 68 0.57 10.85 17.67
C LEU A 68 1.31 11.77 16.70
N TRP A 69 0.83 11.81 15.44
CA TRP A 69 1.43 12.70 14.45
C TRP A 69 1.13 14.17 14.73
N PHE A 70 -0.07 14.52 15.19
CA PHE A 70 -0.46 15.91 15.38
C PHE A 70 -0.69 16.26 16.85
N PRO A 71 -0.17 17.42 17.30
CA PRO A 71 0.54 18.44 16.51
C PRO A 71 2.07 18.21 16.34
N ARG A 72 2.64 17.07 16.78
CA ARG A 72 4.10 16.84 16.83
C ARG A 72 4.81 17.05 15.49
N ALA A 73 4.18 16.64 14.39
CA ALA A 73 4.77 16.76 13.06
C ALA A 73 4.82 18.21 12.54
N ILE A 74 4.17 19.17 13.19
CA ILE A 74 4.14 20.55 12.71
C ILE A 74 5.50 21.23 12.96
N ASP A 75 6.17 21.65 11.88
CA ASP A 75 7.41 22.41 11.96
C ASP A 75 7.13 23.91 11.96
N HIS A 76 7.14 24.52 13.15
CA HIS A 76 6.89 25.94 13.31
C HIS A 76 8.09 26.83 12.97
N GLU A 77 9.28 26.26 12.82
CA GLU A 77 10.50 27.00 12.55
C GLU A 77 10.76 27.13 11.05
N HIS A 78 10.70 25.99 10.32
CA HIS A 78 11.06 25.94 8.91
C HIS A 78 9.84 25.73 7.98
N GLY A 79 8.68 25.49 8.53
CA GLY A 79 7.47 25.18 7.78
C GLY A 79 7.36 23.70 7.38
N GLY A 80 6.20 23.32 6.83
CA GLY A 80 5.91 21.93 6.53
C GLY A 80 5.84 21.04 7.77
N TYR A 81 6.31 19.80 7.63
CA TYR A 81 6.18 18.78 8.66
C TYR A 81 7.52 18.12 8.99
N HIS A 82 7.72 17.78 10.26
CA HIS A 82 8.81 16.92 10.74
C HIS A 82 8.50 15.46 10.39
N SER A 83 9.51 14.71 9.95
CA SER A 83 9.39 13.33 9.52
C SER A 83 9.97 12.31 10.50
N HIS A 84 11.06 12.65 11.22
CA HIS A 84 11.83 11.71 12.02
C HIS A 84 11.38 11.70 13.47
N PHE A 85 10.89 10.55 13.92
CA PHE A 85 10.49 10.29 15.29
C PHE A 85 10.96 8.91 15.71
N GLY A 86 11.67 8.86 16.85
CA GLY A 86 12.05 7.61 17.48
C GLY A 86 10.86 6.85 18.06
N ARG A 87 11.12 5.69 18.63
CA ARG A 87 10.09 4.79 19.14
C ARG A 87 9.15 5.42 20.19
N ASP A 88 9.68 6.32 21.01
CA ASP A 88 8.94 7.04 22.05
C ASP A 88 8.33 8.36 21.57
N TRP A 89 8.31 8.59 20.26
CA TRP A 89 7.82 9.81 19.61
C TRP A 89 8.64 11.07 19.93
N GLN A 90 9.87 10.92 20.42
CA GLN A 90 10.79 12.06 20.48
C GLN A 90 11.28 12.37 19.05
N ARG A 91 11.40 13.68 18.77
CA ARG A 91 11.95 14.14 17.49
C ARG A 91 13.43 13.75 17.40
N GLU A 92 13.80 13.20 16.26
CA GLU A 92 15.16 12.86 15.90
C GLU A 92 15.71 13.77 14.79
N PRO A 93 17.03 13.83 14.57
CA PRO A 93 17.61 14.57 13.45
C PRO A 93 16.98 14.17 12.12
N SER A 94 16.70 15.16 11.27
CA SER A 94 16.04 14.96 9.98
C SER A 94 17.07 14.83 8.87
N ASP A 95 16.75 14.01 7.87
CA ASP A 95 17.48 13.97 6.58
C ASP A 95 17.01 15.09 5.64
N GLY A 96 16.11 15.96 6.11
CA GLY A 96 15.56 17.09 5.37
C GLY A 96 14.06 16.98 5.10
N LYS A 97 13.58 17.81 4.20
CA LYS A 97 12.18 17.96 3.78
C LYS A 97 11.95 17.21 2.47
N PHE A 98 11.34 16.05 2.59
CA PHE A 98 11.11 15.14 1.47
C PHE A 98 9.72 15.37 0.84
N SER A 99 9.66 15.59 -0.48
CA SER A 99 8.43 15.95 -1.20
C SER A 99 7.28 14.97 -0.96
N VAL A 100 7.56 13.67 -0.99
CA VAL A 100 6.58 12.61 -0.74
C VAL A 100 5.97 12.75 0.66
N PHE A 101 6.81 12.92 1.69
CA PHE A 101 6.34 13.06 3.06
C PHE A 101 5.49 14.32 3.23
N GLN A 102 5.93 15.46 2.69
CA GLN A 102 5.21 16.74 2.79
C GLN A 102 3.84 16.67 2.10
N GLY A 103 3.78 16.06 0.92
CA GLY A 103 2.53 15.83 0.18
C GLY A 103 1.58 14.91 0.95
N ARG A 104 2.07 13.76 1.42
CA ARG A 104 1.30 12.79 2.22
C ARG A 104 0.72 13.41 3.49
N MET A 105 1.51 14.18 4.25
CA MET A 105 1.03 14.81 5.48
C MET A 105 0.03 15.94 5.22
N THR A 106 0.18 16.67 4.10
CA THR A 106 -0.81 17.66 3.64
C THR A 106 -2.14 16.96 3.29
N TRP A 107 -2.08 15.80 2.64
CA TRP A 107 -3.26 14.98 2.38
C TRP A 107 -3.90 14.48 3.69
N VAL A 108 -3.12 13.92 4.62
CA VAL A 108 -3.64 13.41 5.91
C VAL A 108 -4.41 14.51 6.67
N THR A 109 -3.81 15.70 6.83
CA THR A 109 -4.47 16.81 7.51
C THR A 109 -5.76 17.26 6.80
N SER A 110 -5.77 17.19 5.46
CA SER A 110 -6.95 17.50 4.64
C SER A 110 -8.05 16.45 4.84
N GLN A 111 -7.70 15.16 4.91
CA GLN A 111 -8.67 14.08 5.14
C GLN A 111 -9.33 14.19 6.52
N VAL A 112 -8.60 14.63 7.55
CA VAL A 112 -9.24 14.90 8.86
C VAL A 112 -10.35 15.94 8.71
N VAL A 113 -10.09 17.05 8.04
CA VAL A 113 -11.10 18.11 7.85
C VAL A 113 -12.31 17.63 7.03
N LEU A 114 -12.08 16.77 6.04
CA LEU A 114 -13.16 16.23 5.18
C LEU A 114 -14.02 15.19 5.91
N ARG A 115 -13.43 14.39 6.77
CA ARG A 115 -14.09 13.25 7.40
C ARG A 115 -14.56 13.52 8.83
N GLU A 116 -13.95 14.48 9.52
CA GLU A 116 -14.19 14.84 10.93
C GLU A 116 -14.46 16.35 11.06
N PRO A 117 -15.67 16.82 10.72
CA PRO A 117 -15.98 18.25 10.67
C PRO A 117 -15.77 19.01 12.01
N ASP A 118 -15.85 18.33 13.13
CA ASP A 118 -15.59 18.84 14.47
C ASP A 118 -14.10 19.16 14.71
N LYS A 119 -13.19 18.51 14.00
CA LYS A 119 -11.75 18.77 14.00
C LYS A 119 -11.31 19.89 13.06
N LYS A 120 -12.21 20.42 12.26
CA LYS A 120 -11.88 21.39 11.19
C LYS A 120 -11.10 22.60 11.73
N ALA A 121 -11.54 23.20 12.83
CA ALA A 121 -10.89 24.40 13.38
C ALA A 121 -9.43 24.13 13.83
N GLU A 122 -9.15 22.93 14.31
CA GLU A 122 -7.81 22.50 14.74
C GLU A 122 -6.89 22.26 13.54
N TYR A 123 -7.38 21.58 12.49
CA TYR A 123 -6.55 21.11 11.39
C TYR A 123 -6.39 22.09 10.21
N LEU A 124 -7.26 23.10 10.07
CA LEU A 124 -7.08 24.12 9.03
C LEU A 124 -5.70 24.82 9.08
N PRO A 125 -5.13 25.20 10.25
CA PRO A 125 -3.77 25.74 10.31
C PRO A 125 -2.70 24.77 9.83
N TYR A 126 -2.87 23.45 10.08
CA TYR A 126 -1.92 22.42 9.66
C TYR A 126 -1.94 22.24 8.13
N ILE A 127 -3.13 22.21 7.51
CA ILE A 127 -3.27 22.20 6.04
C ILE A 127 -2.59 23.44 5.44
N LYS A 128 -2.86 24.61 6.00
CA LYS A 128 -2.25 25.86 5.52
C LYS A 128 -0.73 25.79 5.56
N GLN A 129 -0.15 25.26 6.62
CA GLN A 129 1.30 25.14 6.77
C GLN A 129 1.90 24.18 5.71
N GLY A 130 1.28 23.03 5.50
CA GLY A 130 1.69 22.10 4.44
C GLY A 130 1.60 22.74 3.06
N LEU A 131 0.46 23.35 2.73
CA LEU A 131 0.26 24.04 1.45
C LEU A 131 1.26 25.17 1.22
N ASP A 132 1.48 26.02 2.23
CA ASP A 132 2.45 27.13 2.14
C ASP A 132 3.87 26.59 1.91
N PHE A 133 4.23 25.46 2.51
CA PHE A 133 5.53 24.82 2.30
C PHE A 133 5.64 24.24 0.88
N LEU A 134 4.64 23.52 0.41
CA LEU A 134 4.63 22.99 -0.98
C LEU A 134 4.75 24.11 -2.01
N GLU A 135 4.04 25.24 -1.81
CA GLU A 135 4.01 26.34 -2.79
C GLU A 135 5.28 27.21 -2.73
N ASN A 136 5.77 27.52 -1.52
CA ASN A 136 6.81 28.53 -1.36
C ASN A 136 8.23 27.93 -1.28
N THR A 137 8.35 26.66 -0.86
CA THR A 137 9.64 26.02 -0.63
C THR A 137 9.87 24.84 -1.58
N MET A 138 8.92 23.89 -1.69
CA MET A 138 9.10 22.72 -2.55
C MET A 138 8.95 23.03 -4.04
N TRP A 139 8.15 24.02 -4.41
CA TRP A 139 8.01 24.43 -5.80
C TRP A 139 9.25 25.16 -6.30
N ASP A 140 9.90 24.66 -7.36
CA ASP A 140 11.02 25.35 -8.01
C ASP A 140 10.53 26.58 -8.78
N LYS A 141 10.88 27.75 -8.26
CA LYS A 141 10.44 29.06 -8.85
C LYS A 141 11.19 29.41 -10.13
N GLN A 142 12.31 28.74 -10.42
CA GLN A 142 13.11 28.97 -11.61
C GLN A 142 12.64 28.12 -12.78
N ASP A 143 12.56 26.79 -12.59
CA ASP A 143 12.34 25.84 -13.67
C ASP A 143 10.96 25.14 -13.56
N GLY A 144 10.17 25.47 -12.54
CA GLY A 144 8.90 24.81 -12.27
C GLY A 144 9.06 23.39 -11.73
N GLY A 145 7.93 22.71 -11.46
CA GLY A 145 7.93 21.40 -10.80
C GLY A 145 8.32 21.47 -9.33
N PHE A 146 8.31 20.32 -8.65
CA PHE A 146 8.69 20.23 -7.24
C PHE A 146 10.06 19.59 -7.10
N PHE A 147 10.89 20.08 -6.17
CA PHE A 147 12.13 19.42 -5.79
C PHE A 147 11.84 18.04 -5.18
N TRP A 148 12.78 17.12 -5.36
CA TRP A 148 12.70 15.79 -4.74
C TRP A 148 12.83 15.84 -3.23
N GLY A 149 13.79 16.61 -2.74
CA GLY A 149 14.00 16.89 -1.33
C GLY A 149 14.89 18.09 -1.14
N LEU A 150 14.80 18.69 0.02
CA LEU A 150 15.54 19.89 0.45
C LEU A 150 16.03 19.66 1.89
N ASP A 151 17.00 20.44 2.35
CA ASP A 151 17.30 20.46 3.78
C ASP A 151 16.19 21.16 4.59
N ASP A 152 16.35 21.23 5.90
CA ASP A 152 15.37 21.89 6.77
C ASP A 152 15.23 23.41 6.46
N ASN A 153 16.22 24.04 5.85
CA ASN A 153 16.20 25.46 5.46
C ASN A 153 15.60 25.71 4.06
N GLY A 154 15.25 24.64 3.34
CA GLY A 154 14.71 24.72 1.99
C GLY A 154 15.76 24.81 0.90
N GLU A 155 17.02 24.42 1.18
CA GLU A 155 18.10 24.45 0.21
C GLU A 155 18.34 23.07 -0.40
N VAL A 156 18.77 23.04 -1.66
CA VAL A 156 19.18 21.82 -2.36
C VAL A 156 20.45 21.23 -1.72
N THR A 157 20.44 19.95 -1.45
CA THR A 157 21.60 19.24 -0.87
C THR A 157 22.22 18.29 -1.90
N PRO A 158 23.49 17.91 -1.73
CA PRO A 158 24.11 16.89 -2.58
C PRO A 158 23.42 15.53 -2.52
N GLU A 159 22.76 15.22 -1.41
CA GLU A 159 22.06 13.96 -1.18
C GLU A 159 20.79 13.85 -2.01
N PHE A 160 19.97 14.88 -2.00
CA PHE A 160 18.74 14.90 -2.82
C PHE A 160 19.02 15.33 -4.26
N GLY A 161 20.06 16.13 -4.50
CA GLY A 161 20.31 16.75 -5.80
C GLY A 161 19.24 17.79 -6.16
N ASP A 162 19.36 18.38 -7.34
CA ASP A 162 18.40 19.38 -7.86
C ASP A 162 17.43 18.80 -8.92
N GLY A 163 17.59 17.53 -9.28
CA GLY A 163 16.71 16.81 -10.19
C GLY A 163 15.31 16.61 -9.61
N LYS A 164 14.42 16.18 -10.47
CA LYS A 164 13.01 15.96 -10.11
C LYS A 164 12.62 14.50 -10.33
N GLN A 165 11.72 14.02 -9.50
CA GLN A 165 11.21 12.65 -9.58
C GLN A 165 9.70 12.69 -9.74
N LEU A 166 9.17 11.92 -10.68
CA LEU A 166 7.73 11.75 -10.89
C LEU A 166 7.03 11.46 -9.57
N TYR A 167 7.49 10.46 -8.85
CA TYR A 167 6.95 10.02 -7.56
C TYR A 167 6.79 11.15 -6.52
N GLY A 168 7.76 12.06 -6.43
CA GLY A 168 7.70 13.20 -5.51
C GLY A 168 6.68 14.25 -5.94
N ILE A 169 6.60 14.52 -7.25
CA ILE A 169 5.65 15.48 -7.80
C ILE A 169 4.22 14.97 -7.65
N ASP A 170 3.98 13.67 -7.82
CA ASP A 170 2.68 13.04 -7.64
C ASP A 170 2.10 13.34 -6.25
N PHE A 171 2.88 13.13 -5.19
CA PHE A 171 2.41 13.41 -3.83
C PHE A 171 2.21 14.90 -3.54
N CYS A 172 2.99 15.79 -4.17
CA CYS A 172 2.74 17.23 -4.06
C CYS A 172 1.42 17.63 -4.72
N ILE A 173 1.10 17.07 -5.90
CA ILE A 173 -0.21 17.25 -6.56
C ILE A 173 -1.33 16.68 -5.68
N TYR A 174 -1.16 15.47 -5.16
CA TYR A 174 -2.11 14.77 -4.31
C TYR A 174 -2.46 15.57 -3.06
N GLY A 175 -1.44 16.03 -2.32
CA GLY A 175 -1.62 16.85 -1.13
C GLY A 175 -2.30 18.20 -1.43
N ALA A 176 -1.91 18.87 -2.52
CA ALA A 176 -2.49 20.14 -2.92
C ALA A 176 -3.97 19.98 -3.38
N ALA A 177 -4.30 18.92 -4.12
CA ALA A 177 -5.68 18.63 -4.53
C ALA A 177 -6.59 18.38 -3.32
N ALA A 178 -6.13 17.56 -2.36
CA ALA A 178 -6.86 17.31 -1.12
C ALA A 178 -7.02 18.57 -0.25
N ALA A 179 -5.99 19.42 -0.19
CA ALA A 179 -6.05 20.69 0.52
C ALA A 179 -7.13 21.62 -0.07
N TYR A 180 -7.26 21.66 -1.40
CA TYR A 180 -8.35 22.39 -2.06
C TYR A 180 -9.73 21.78 -1.71
N GLN A 181 -9.87 20.48 -1.76
CA GLN A 181 -11.11 19.80 -1.42
C GLN A 181 -11.56 20.12 0.01
N ALA A 182 -10.62 20.13 0.96
CA ALA A 182 -10.90 20.38 2.38
C ALA A 182 -11.21 21.85 2.70
N THR A 183 -10.55 22.78 2.00
CA THR A 183 -10.54 24.20 2.38
C THR A 183 -11.27 25.12 1.40
N GLY A 184 -11.36 24.75 0.11
CA GLY A 184 -11.75 25.63 -0.97
C GLY A 184 -10.70 26.70 -1.32
N ASP A 185 -9.47 26.61 -0.79
CA ASP A 185 -8.39 27.56 -1.11
C ASP A 185 -7.94 27.38 -2.57
N LYS A 186 -8.25 28.37 -3.40
CA LYS A 186 -7.93 28.33 -4.82
C LYS A 186 -6.44 28.23 -5.12
N ARG A 187 -5.56 28.68 -4.22
CA ARG A 187 -4.10 28.53 -4.37
C ARG A 187 -3.71 27.05 -4.41
N ALA A 188 -4.35 26.22 -3.58
CA ALA A 188 -4.12 24.78 -3.54
C ALA A 188 -4.48 24.11 -4.89
N LEU A 189 -5.65 24.46 -5.47
CA LEU A 189 -6.03 23.96 -6.78
C LEU A 189 -5.06 24.44 -7.88
N GLU A 190 -4.68 25.71 -7.88
CA GLU A 190 -3.74 26.22 -8.88
C GLU A 190 -2.34 25.61 -8.73
N LEU A 191 -1.90 25.30 -7.51
CA LEU A 191 -0.65 24.58 -7.29
C LEU A 191 -0.72 23.15 -7.85
N ALA A 192 -1.79 22.41 -7.57
CA ALA A 192 -2.00 21.06 -8.11
C ALA A 192 -2.05 21.06 -9.64
N LYS A 193 -2.76 22.01 -10.25
CA LYS A 193 -2.82 22.19 -11.71
C LYS A 193 -1.44 22.52 -12.32
N ARG A 194 -0.67 23.41 -11.69
CA ARG A 194 0.70 23.70 -12.13
C ARG A 194 1.58 22.47 -12.11
N GLY A 195 1.48 21.65 -11.04
CA GLY A 195 2.18 20.38 -10.95
C GLY A 195 1.79 19.42 -12.07
N PHE A 196 0.49 19.25 -12.33
CA PHE A 196 -0.02 18.43 -13.42
C PHE A 196 0.46 18.91 -14.79
N TYR A 197 0.32 20.20 -15.12
CA TYR A 197 0.76 20.72 -16.41
C TYR A 197 2.27 20.59 -16.60
N TRP A 198 3.05 20.77 -15.53
CA TRP A 198 4.50 20.59 -15.60
C TRP A 198 4.84 19.12 -15.90
N LEU A 199 4.18 18.16 -15.27
CA LEU A 199 4.36 16.73 -15.58
C LEU A 199 3.92 16.39 -17.01
N ASP A 200 2.79 16.92 -17.46
CA ASP A 200 2.26 16.64 -18.81
C ASP A 200 3.18 17.20 -19.91
N GLU A 201 3.83 18.33 -19.64
CA GLU A 201 4.78 18.95 -20.58
C GLU A 201 6.14 18.24 -20.59
N HIS A 202 6.67 17.86 -19.42
CA HIS A 202 8.07 17.45 -19.28
C HIS A 202 8.26 15.93 -19.12
N ALA A 203 7.34 15.25 -18.45
CA ALA A 203 7.50 13.86 -18.09
C ALA A 203 6.64 12.88 -18.92
N HIS A 204 5.57 13.34 -19.57
CA HIS A 204 4.67 12.48 -20.33
C HIS A 204 5.38 11.88 -21.57
N ASP A 205 5.40 10.55 -21.68
CA ASP A 205 5.95 9.84 -22.84
C ASP A 205 4.87 9.69 -23.92
N THR A 206 4.85 10.66 -24.85
CA THR A 206 3.88 10.70 -25.96
C THR A 206 4.06 9.58 -26.99
N VAL A 207 5.15 8.79 -26.92
CA VAL A 207 5.44 7.70 -27.85
C VAL A 207 4.97 6.37 -27.30
N ASN A 208 5.27 6.09 -26.01
CA ASN A 208 5.03 4.79 -25.42
C ASN A 208 3.92 4.81 -24.36
N ALA A 209 3.36 5.97 -24.06
CA ALA A 209 2.46 6.26 -22.93
C ALA A 209 3.12 6.15 -21.54
N GLY A 210 2.45 6.66 -20.52
CA GLY A 210 3.00 6.78 -19.17
C GLY A 210 4.04 7.90 -19.07
N TYR A 211 4.84 7.90 -18.02
CA TYR A 211 5.68 9.03 -17.68
C TYR A 211 7.12 8.61 -17.40
N PHE A 212 8.08 9.49 -17.71
CA PHE A 212 9.47 9.33 -17.32
C PHE A 212 9.62 9.57 -15.81
N GLU A 213 10.38 8.71 -15.12
CA GLU A 213 10.54 8.72 -13.67
C GLU A 213 11.43 9.85 -13.18
N THR A 214 12.63 9.95 -13.77
CA THR A 214 13.70 10.87 -13.35
C THR A 214 13.86 11.96 -14.39
N LEU A 215 13.90 13.21 -13.92
CA LEU A 215 14.08 14.39 -14.77
C LEU A 215 15.22 15.25 -14.21
N THR A 216 15.90 15.94 -15.11
CA THR A 216 16.80 17.05 -14.73
C THR A 216 15.99 18.19 -14.12
N ARG A 217 16.64 19.16 -13.49
CA ARG A 217 15.97 20.31 -12.89
C ARG A 217 15.09 21.07 -13.90
N ASP A 218 15.58 21.24 -15.14
CA ASP A 218 14.88 21.91 -16.24
C ASP A 218 13.85 21.01 -16.96
N GLY A 219 13.52 19.83 -16.40
CA GLY A 219 12.45 18.98 -16.86
C GLY A 219 12.79 18.03 -18.01
N LYS A 220 14.07 17.81 -18.34
CA LYS A 220 14.44 16.84 -19.38
C LYS A 220 14.47 15.43 -18.81
N PRO A 221 13.84 14.43 -19.47
CA PRO A 221 13.94 13.05 -19.04
C PRO A 221 15.40 12.57 -18.98
N VAL A 222 15.76 11.96 -17.86
CA VAL A 222 17.02 11.22 -17.71
C VAL A 222 16.79 9.83 -18.27
N LEU A 223 17.58 9.45 -19.28
CA LEU A 223 17.49 8.15 -19.92
C LEU A 223 18.57 7.20 -19.36
N PRO A 224 18.40 5.86 -19.51
CA PRO A 224 19.44 4.92 -19.09
C PRO A 224 20.76 5.22 -19.80
N HIS A 225 21.83 5.39 -19.03
CA HIS A 225 23.16 5.72 -19.56
C HIS A 225 24.27 4.77 -19.07
N ALA A 226 23.93 3.83 -18.20
CA ALA A 226 24.86 2.80 -17.76
C ALA A 226 25.25 1.87 -18.95
N PRO A 227 26.48 1.29 -18.95
CA PRO A 227 26.89 0.32 -19.95
C PRO A 227 25.91 -0.85 -20.09
N ALA A 228 25.81 -1.42 -21.28
CA ALA A 228 24.92 -2.54 -21.56
C ALA A 228 25.05 -3.67 -20.50
N GLY A 229 23.94 -4.07 -19.92
CA GLY A 229 23.88 -5.10 -18.86
C GLY A 229 24.14 -4.58 -17.45
N GLN A 230 24.32 -3.28 -17.27
CA GLN A 230 24.37 -2.64 -15.96
C GLN A 230 23.15 -1.77 -15.72
N ILE A 231 22.69 -1.71 -14.49
CA ILE A 231 21.57 -0.87 -14.03
C ILE A 231 22.10 0.03 -12.93
N GLU A 232 21.93 1.34 -13.10
CA GLU A 232 22.28 2.32 -12.09
C GLU A 232 21.08 2.51 -11.16
N ALA A 233 21.33 2.43 -9.83
CA ALA A 233 20.30 2.67 -8.83
C ALA A 233 20.00 4.18 -8.73
N GLY A 234 18.72 4.51 -8.73
CA GLY A 234 18.21 5.85 -8.48
C GLY A 234 17.39 5.92 -7.20
N PRO A 235 16.80 7.09 -6.88
CA PRO A 235 16.08 7.30 -5.63
C PRO A 235 14.83 6.43 -5.45
N VAL A 236 14.12 6.11 -6.53
CA VAL A 236 12.87 5.32 -6.51
C VAL A 236 13.05 3.95 -7.20
N GLY A 237 14.03 3.85 -8.09
CA GLY A 237 14.29 2.66 -8.89
C GLY A 237 15.46 2.88 -9.82
N PRO A 238 15.65 2.05 -10.84
CA PRO A 238 16.73 2.20 -11.81
C PRO A 238 16.67 3.54 -12.55
N VAL A 239 17.79 4.24 -12.64
CA VAL A 239 17.88 5.54 -13.34
C VAL A 239 17.50 5.40 -14.81
N GLY A 240 16.53 6.21 -15.24
CA GLY A 240 16.08 6.28 -16.63
C GLY A 240 15.09 5.19 -17.06
N TYR A 241 14.63 4.37 -16.12
CA TYR A 241 13.58 3.37 -16.34
C TYR A 241 12.25 3.88 -15.78
N LYS A 242 11.14 3.33 -16.26
CA LYS A 242 9.81 3.54 -15.68
C LYS A 242 9.60 2.58 -14.52
N SER A 243 8.93 3.04 -13.45
CA SER A 243 8.61 2.20 -12.30
C SER A 243 7.09 1.98 -12.14
N MET A 244 6.73 0.82 -11.62
CA MET A 244 5.37 0.55 -11.16
C MET A 244 4.97 1.55 -10.10
N ASN A 245 5.84 1.76 -9.10
CA ASN A 245 5.55 2.55 -7.92
C ASN A 245 5.15 4.00 -8.25
N ALA A 246 5.92 4.69 -9.12
CA ALA A 246 5.54 6.03 -9.54
C ALA A 246 4.22 6.05 -10.33
N HIS A 247 3.95 5.06 -11.19
CA HIS A 247 2.73 5.08 -12.01
C HIS A 247 1.46 4.77 -11.21
N ILE A 248 1.50 3.93 -10.16
CA ILE A 248 0.33 3.73 -9.31
C ILE A 248 0.03 4.98 -8.47
N HIS A 249 1.06 5.71 -8.01
CA HIS A 249 0.86 6.95 -7.27
C HIS A 249 0.57 8.15 -8.16
N LEU A 250 1.04 8.16 -9.40
CA LEU A 250 0.53 9.09 -10.41
C LEU A 250 -0.98 8.88 -10.63
N LEU A 251 -1.43 7.60 -10.76
CA LEU A 251 -2.84 7.28 -10.87
C LEU A 251 -3.64 7.83 -9.69
N GLU A 252 -3.14 7.62 -8.48
CA GLU A 252 -3.73 8.13 -7.24
C GLU A 252 -3.83 9.65 -7.24
N ALA A 253 -2.73 10.34 -7.54
CA ALA A 253 -2.66 11.81 -7.53
C ALA A 253 -3.56 12.45 -8.59
N LEU A 254 -3.56 11.92 -9.81
CA LEU A 254 -4.41 12.43 -10.88
C LEU A 254 -5.90 12.13 -10.62
N THR A 255 -6.22 11.00 -9.99
CA THR A 255 -7.59 10.67 -9.57
C THR A 255 -8.11 11.67 -8.53
N GLU A 256 -7.29 11.99 -7.51
CA GLU A 256 -7.65 12.98 -6.50
C GLU A 256 -7.82 14.39 -7.10
N LEU A 257 -6.93 14.79 -8.01
CA LEU A 257 -7.08 16.05 -8.72
C LEU A 257 -8.33 16.09 -9.60
N TYR A 258 -8.66 14.97 -10.28
CA TYR A 258 -9.85 14.88 -11.13
C TYR A 258 -11.16 14.99 -10.35
N ARG A 259 -11.20 14.56 -9.07
CA ARG A 259 -12.37 14.76 -8.20
C ARG A 259 -12.76 16.22 -8.04
N VAL A 260 -11.76 17.10 -8.00
CA VAL A 260 -11.96 18.53 -7.72
C VAL A 260 -11.83 19.41 -8.94
N TRP A 261 -11.27 18.89 -10.03
CA TRP A 261 -11.10 19.58 -11.29
C TRP A 261 -11.30 18.61 -12.47
N PRO A 262 -12.56 18.39 -12.89
CA PRO A 262 -12.90 17.43 -13.98
C PRO A 262 -12.60 18.04 -15.37
N ASP A 263 -11.32 18.22 -15.67
CA ASP A 263 -10.80 18.71 -16.95
C ASP A 263 -10.66 17.58 -17.98
N ALA A 264 -10.87 17.86 -19.26
CA ALA A 264 -10.83 16.86 -20.32
C ALA A 264 -9.42 16.29 -20.57
N THR A 265 -8.37 17.12 -20.49
CA THR A 265 -6.97 16.69 -20.64
C THR A 265 -6.57 15.82 -19.46
N LEU A 266 -6.89 16.27 -18.24
CA LEU A 266 -6.64 15.47 -17.03
C LEU A 266 -7.36 14.13 -17.09
N ARG A 267 -8.64 14.10 -17.51
CA ARG A 267 -9.39 12.85 -17.70
C ARG A 267 -8.64 11.89 -18.64
N ALA A 268 -8.18 12.38 -19.79
CA ALA A 268 -7.46 11.53 -20.73
C ALA A 268 -6.17 10.95 -20.13
N ARG A 269 -5.47 11.72 -19.27
CA ARG A 269 -4.26 11.22 -18.57
C ARG A 269 -4.58 10.23 -17.45
N VAL A 270 -5.67 10.43 -16.72
CA VAL A 270 -6.14 9.44 -15.73
C VAL A 270 -6.52 8.11 -16.42
N GLU A 271 -7.25 8.18 -17.53
CA GLU A 271 -7.63 6.98 -18.32
C GLU A 271 -6.41 6.27 -18.91
N GLU A 272 -5.42 7.02 -19.43
CA GLU A 272 -4.16 6.48 -19.93
C GLU A 272 -3.36 5.79 -18.81
N THR A 273 -3.21 6.47 -17.66
CA THR A 273 -2.45 5.93 -16.53
C THR A 273 -3.12 4.67 -15.97
N LEU A 274 -4.46 4.66 -15.83
CA LEU A 274 -5.21 3.46 -15.45
C LEU A 274 -4.97 2.31 -16.44
N ALA A 275 -4.97 2.59 -17.75
CA ALA A 275 -4.69 1.57 -18.77
C ALA A 275 -3.23 1.08 -18.69
N VAL A 276 -2.27 1.96 -18.43
CA VAL A 276 -0.85 1.58 -18.23
C VAL A 276 -0.70 0.67 -17.03
N VAL A 277 -1.26 1.04 -15.87
CA VAL A 277 -1.19 0.24 -14.65
C VAL A 277 -1.83 -1.13 -14.87
N ARG A 278 -3.07 -1.15 -15.36
CA ARG A 278 -3.83 -2.38 -15.55
C ARG A 278 -3.26 -3.31 -16.62
N ASP A 279 -2.78 -2.76 -17.77
CA ASP A 279 -2.53 -3.52 -18.98
C ASP A 279 -1.06 -3.71 -19.32
N LYS A 280 -0.14 -2.94 -18.68
CA LYS A 280 1.31 -3.03 -18.90
C LYS A 280 2.09 -3.42 -17.64
N ILE A 281 1.69 -2.89 -16.49
CA ILE A 281 2.35 -3.13 -15.21
C ILE A 281 1.84 -4.43 -14.60
N CYS A 282 0.52 -4.58 -14.46
CA CYS A 282 -0.10 -5.81 -13.99
C CYS A 282 0.00 -6.91 -15.05
N VAL A 283 0.26 -8.13 -14.61
CA VAL A 283 0.34 -9.33 -15.45
C VAL A 283 -0.54 -10.43 -14.88
N GLU A 284 -1.11 -11.27 -15.77
CA GLU A 284 -1.81 -12.47 -15.30
C GLU A 284 -0.79 -13.47 -14.72
N PRO A 285 -1.11 -14.13 -13.61
CA PRO A 285 -2.39 -14.22 -12.92
C PRO A 285 -2.60 -13.26 -11.73
N GLY A 286 -2.03 -12.05 -11.73
CA GLY A 286 -2.29 -11.07 -10.70
C GLY A 286 -1.03 -10.61 -9.95
N ALA A 287 0.12 -10.61 -10.59
CA ALA A 287 1.37 -10.05 -10.10
C ALA A 287 1.70 -8.74 -10.82
N MET A 288 2.73 -8.04 -10.38
CA MET A 288 3.24 -6.85 -11.05
C MET A 288 4.73 -6.95 -11.34
N ASN A 289 5.15 -6.39 -12.49
CA ASN A 289 6.54 -6.08 -12.69
C ASN A 289 6.85 -4.72 -12.10
N LEU A 290 8.01 -4.57 -11.44
CA LEU A 290 8.34 -3.34 -10.72
C LEU A 290 8.99 -2.28 -11.60
N TYR A 291 9.79 -2.68 -12.60
CA TYR A 291 10.56 -1.76 -13.45
C TYR A 291 10.46 -2.13 -14.92
N PHE A 292 10.56 -1.11 -15.78
CA PHE A 292 10.37 -1.25 -17.22
C PHE A 292 11.34 -0.35 -17.98
N THR A 293 11.73 -0.80 -19.17
CA THR A 293 12.30 0.09 -20.18
C THR A 293 11.24 1.13 -20.59
N ASN A 294 11.66 2.21 -21.25
CA ASN A 294 10.72 3.27 -21.65
C ASN A 294 9.65 2.77 -22.63
N ASP A 295 9.91 1.69 -23.40
CA ASP A 295 8.95 1.02 -24.27
C ASP A 295 8.16 -0.13 -23.58
N TRP A 296 8.13 -0.13 -22.25
CA TRP A 296 7.37 -1.05 -21.39
C TRP A 296 7.80 -2.52 -21.45
N ARG A 297 9.06 -2.82 -21.77
CA ARG A 297 9.60 -4.15 -21.53
C ARG A 297 9.97 -4.30 -20.06
N ALA A 298 9.43 -5.32 -19.41
CA ALA A 298 9.68 -5.59 -18.01
C ALA A 298 11.16 -5.93 -17.74
N ILE A 299 11.68 -5.39 -16.65
CA ILE A 299 12.95 -5.78 -16.06
C ILE A 299 12.64 -6.88 -15.03
N PRO A 300 13.23 -8.08 -15.16
CA PRO A 300 12.99 -9.15 -14.19
C PRO A 300 13.33 -8.74 -12.76
N GLY A 301 12.44 -9.06 -11.84
CA GLY A 301 12.60 -8.73 -10.42
C GLY A 301 11.57 -9.47 -9.56
N PRO A 302 11.60 -9.30 -8.24
CA PRO A 302 10.57 -9.83 -7.35
C PRO A 302 9.24 -9.12 -7.60
N ASP A 303 8.18 -9.73 -7.10
CA ASP A 303 6.87 -9.12 -6.94
C ASP A 303 6.74 -8.54 -5.53
N SER A 304 5.94 -7.48 -5.35
CA SER A 304 5.69 -6.83 -4.06
C SER A 304 4.22 -7.01 -3.67
N TYR A 305 3.98 -7.89 -2.70
CA TYR A 305 2.63 -8.24 -2.27
C TYR A 305 1.85 -7.05 -1.67
N GLY A 306 2.57 -6.10 -1.07
CA GLY A 306 1.98 -4.85 -0.58
C GLY A 306 1.46 -3.97 -1.71
N HIS A 307 2.24 -3.85 -2.78
CA HIS A 307 1.81 -3.08 -3.95
C HIS A 307 0.69 -3.77 -4.74
N ASP A 308 0.63 -5.11 -4.76
CA ASP A 308 -0.49 -5.84 -5.37
C ASP A 308 -1.82 -5.40 -4.74
N VAL A 309 -1.92 -5.48 -3.40
CA VAL A 309 -3.15 -5.13 -2.69
C VAL A 309 -3.47 -3.63 -2.75
N GLU A 310 -2.45 -2.76 -2.72
CA GLU A 310 -2.62 -1.32 -2.87
C GLU A 310 -3.10 -0.94 -4.27
N THR A 311 -2.48 -1.50 -5.31
CA THR A 311 -2.85 -1.23 -6.72
C THR A 311 -4.27 -1.69 -7.02
N ALA A 312 -4.70 -2.82 -6.46
CA ALA A 312 -6.09 -3.27 -6.58
C ALA A 312 -7.08 -2.20 -6.09
N TYR A 313 -6.79 -1.58 -4.95
CA TYR A 313 -7.60 -0.49 -4.41
C TYR A 313 -7.56 0.75 -5.31
N LEU A 314 -6.38 1.22 -5.70
CA LEU A 314 -6.20 2.44 -6.48
C LEU A 314 -6.87 2.37 -7.86
N MET A 315 -6.75 1.22 -8.54
CA MET A 315 -7.41 1.01 -9.83
C MET A 315 -8.94 1.06 -9.71
N LEU A 316 -9.51 0.42 -8.68
CA LEU A 316 -10.96 0.39 -8.49
C LEU A 316 -11.51 1.75 -8.10
N GLU A 317 -10.80 2.50 -7.25
CA GLU A 317 -11.19 3.88 -6.90
C GLU A 317 -11.20 4.80 -8.12
N THR A 318 -10.21 4.68 -8.98
CA THR A 318 -10.14 5.44 -10.23
C THR A 318 -11.26 5.07 -11.18
N ASP A 319 -11.49 3.77 -11.38
CA ASP A 319 -12.52 3.28 -12.31
C ASP A 319 -13.93 3.66 -11.85
N GLU A 320 -14.21 3.61 -10.55
CA GLU A 320 -15.46 4.09 -9.95
C GLU A 320 -15.68 5.58 -10.20
N LEU A 321 -14.63 6.41 -10.14
CA LEU A 321 -14.76 7.84 -10.42
C LEU A 321 -14.97 8.13 -11.91
N LEU A 322 -14.30 7.40 -12.79
CA LEU A 322 -14.33 7.61 -14.24
C LEU A 322 -15.53 6.95 -14.91
N HIS A 323 -16.08 5.88 -14.33
CA HIS A 323 -17.08 4.99 -14.95
C HIS A 323 -16.62 4.51 -16.33
N THR A 324 -15.43 3.88 -16.40
CA THR A 324 -14.85 3.49 -17.68
C THR A 324 -15.61 2.34 -18.33
N GLN A 325 -15.48 2.20 -19.65
CA GLN A 325 -16.03 1.05 -20.38
C GLN A 325 -15.27 -0.26 -20.10
N ALA A 326 -14.09 -0.18 -19.50
CA ALA A 326 -13.24 -1.32 -19.16
C ALA A 326 -13.38 -1.76 -17.69
N SER A 327 -14.41 -1.33 -16.97
CA SER A 327 -14.64 -1.61 -15.55
C SER A 327 -14.55 -3.10 -15.20
N GLU A 328 -15.15 -3.99 -16.00
CA GLU A 328 -15.07 -5.45 -15.78
C GLU A 328 -13.62 -5.97 -15.86
N LYS A 329 -12.79 -5.40 -16.73
CA LYS A 329 -11.38 -5.77 -16.86
C LYS A 329 -10.59 -5.27 -15.66
N THR A 330 -10.85 -4.04 -15.21
CA THR A 330 -10.22 -3.43 -14.03
C THR A 330 -10.59 -4.23 -12.78
N GLU A 331 -11.86 -4.54 -12.60
CA GLU A 331 -12.35 -5.32 -11.46
C GLU A 331 -11.75 -6.72 -11.41
N ARG A 332 -11.67 -7.41 -12.57
CA ARG A 332 -11.03 -8.72 -12.65
C ARG A 332 -9.55 -8.65 -12.28
N MET A 333 -8.80 -7.67 -12.80
CA MET A 333 -7.38 -7.53 -12.50
C MET A 333 -7.17 -7.20 -11.02
N ALA A 334 -7.95 -6.29 -10.45
CA ALA A 334 -7.88 -5.95 -9.03
C ALA A 334 -8.12 -7.17 -8.13
N ARG A 335 -9.10 -8.01 -8.46
CA ARG A 335 -9.33 -9.27 -7.74
C ARG A 335 -8.14 -10.22 -7.89
N MET A 336 -7.59 -10.38 -9.09
CA MET A 336 -6.45 -11.25 -9.35
C MET A 336 -5.21 -10.84 -8.55
N LEU A 337 -4.95 -9.54 -8.39
CA LEU A 337 -3.85 -9.03 -7.56
C LEU A 337 -4.02 -9.43 -6.08
N VAL A 338 -5.21 -9.26 -5.53
CA VAL A 338 -5.47 -9.66 -4.13
C VAL A 338 -5.40 -11.17 -3.96
N ASP A 339 -5.96 -11.94 -4.90
CA ASP A 339 -5.93 -13.42 -4.86
C ASP A 339 -4.48 -13.95 -4.97
N HIS A 340 -3.64 -13.31 -5.79
CA HIS A 340 -2.21 -13.63 -5.92
C HIS A 340 -1.46 -13.34 -4.62
N ALA A 341 -1.63 -12.15 -4.04
CA ALA A 341 -1.01 -11.79 -2.77
C ALA A 341 -1.44 -12.77 -1.63
N LEU A 342 -2.71 -13.22 -1.62
CA LEU A 342 -3.19 -14.24 -0.68
C LEU A 342 -2.59 -15.63 -0.95
N ALA A 343 -2.32 -15.97 -2.20
CA ALA A 343 -1.77 -17.29 -2.56
C ALA A 343 -0.28 -17.40 -2.20
N TYR A 344 0.51 -16.36 -2.44
CA TYR A 344 1.97 -16.38 -2.36
C TYR A 344 2.57 -15.52 -1.25
N GLY A 345 1.94 -14.40 -0.90
CA GLY A 345 2.42 -13.44 0.09
C GLY A 345 1.77 -13.53 1.47
N TRP A 346 0.75 -14.38 1.66
CA TRP A 346 0.05 -14.50 2.94
C TRP A 346 0.75 -15.44 3.93
N ASP A 347 1.01 -14.96 5.14
CA ASP A 347 1.51 -15.80 6.24
C ASP A 347 0.39 -16.63 6.86
N LYS A 348 0.34 -17.90 6.49
CA LYS A 348 -0.68 -18.87 6.99
C LYS A 348 -0.55 -19.20 8.47
N ALA A 349 0.63 -18.97 9.05
CA ALA A 349 0.92 -19.33 10.45
C ALA A 349 0.55 -18.18 11.41
N ASN A 350 0.86 -16.94 11.04
CA ASN A 350 0.73 -15.78 11.93
C ASN A 350 -0.28 -14.75 11.45
N GLY A 351 -0.80 -14.87 10.22
CA GLY A 351 -1.57 -13.84 9.56
C GLY A 351 -0.70 -12.68 9.05
N GLY A 352 -1.25 -11.83 8.21
CA GLY A 352 -0.53 -10.72 7.60
C GLY A 352 0.20 -11.07 6.30
N PHE A 353 0.60 -10.04 5.56
CA PHE A 353 1.32 -10.20 4.30
C PHE A 353 2.82 -10.06 4.51
N PHE A 354 3.60 -10.88 3.83
CA PHE A 354 5.03 -10.74 3.67
C PHE A 354 5.38 -9.60 2.70
N GLU A 355 6.66 -9.22 2.66
CA GLU A 355 7.12 -8.06 1.88
C GLU A 355 7.17 -8.38 0.38
N ASN A 356 7.92 -9.38 -0.03
CA ASN A 356 8.09 -9.72 -1.44
C ASN A 356 8.47 -11.19 -1.68
N GLY A 357 8.41 -11.58 -2.95
CA GLY A 357 8.84 -12.88 -3.42
C GLY A 357 8.77 -12.99 -4.94
N PRO A 358 9.05 -14.16 -5.50
CA PRO A 358 8.85 -14.38 -6.93
C PRO A 358 7.35 -14.40 -7.27
N THR A 359 7.01 -14.13 -8.53
CA THR A 359 5.62 -14.23 -9.01
C THR A 359 4.98 -15.58 -8.67
N PHE A 360 5.76 -16.65 -8.69
CA PHE A 360 5.32 -18.00 -8.28
C PHE A 360 6.36 -18.61 -7.36
N GLY A 361 5.95 -19.05 -6.19
CA GLY A 361 6.83 -19.71 -5.24
C GLY A 361 6.70 -19.16 -3.82
N PRO A 362 7.56 -19.61 -2.90
CA PRO A 362 7.57 -19.09 -1.53
C PRO A 362 8.09 -17.66 -1.49
N PRO A 363 7.65 -16.85 -0.51
CA PRO A 363 8.16 -15.51 -0.30
C PRO A 363 9.68 -15.52 -0.06
N GLU A 364 10.37 -14.51 -0.59
CA GLU A 364 11.82 -14.33 -0.40
C GLU A 364 12.11 -13.45 0.80
N ASP A 365 11.32 -12.39 1.00
CA ASP A 365 11.37 -11.54 2.19
C ASP A 365 10.12 -11.76 3.04
N THR A 366 10.30 -12.38 4.20
CA THR A 366 9.23 -12.69 5.13
C THR A 366 9.04 -11.64 6.23
N ARG A 367 9.73 -10.50 6.12
CA ARG A 367 9.45 -9.35 6.98
C ARG A 367 8.07 -8.81 6.69
N LYS A 368 7.54 -8.00 7.61
CA LYS A 368 6.21 -7.41 7.48
C LYS A 368 6.31 -5.91 7.76
N GLU A 369 6.18 -5.13 6.73
CA GLU A 369 6.13 -3.66 6.84
C GLU A 369 4.72 -3.19 7.20
N TRP A 370 4.63 -2.08 7.94
CA TRP A 370 3.36 -1.53 8.44
C TRP A 370 2.39 -1.19 7.31
N TRP A 371 2.91 -0.58 6.24
CA TRP A 371 2.08 -0.12 5.13
C TRP A 371 1.47 -1.30 4.36
N VAL A 372 2.23 -2.37 4.16
CA VAL A 372 1.74 -3.61 3.54
C VAL A 372 0.56 -4.19 4.33
N GLN A 373 0.68 -4.16 5.68
CA GLN A 373 -0.40 -4.66 6.54
C GLN A 373 -1.65 -3.78 6.45
N CYS A 374 -1.48 -2.46 6.41
CA CYS A 374 -2.58 -1.51 6.32
C CYS A 374 -3.29 -1.57 4.97
N GLU A 375 -2.54 -1.60 3.86
CA GLU A 375 -3.12 -1.74 2.51
C GLU A 375 -3.81 -3.10 2.32
N GLY A 376 -3.20 -4.17 2.82
CA GLY A 376 -3.82 -5.50 2.85
C GLY A 376 -5.14 -5.51 3.59
N LEU A 377 -5.24 -4.83 4.75
CA LEU A 377 -6.48 -4.72 5.51
C LEU A 377 -7.59 -4.04 4.69
N ASN A 378 -7.26 -2.93 4.02
CA ASN A 378 -8.21 -2.20 3.17
C ASN A 378 -8.67 -3.05 1.98
N ALA A 379 -7.73 -3.69 1.27
CA ALA A 379 -8.03 -4.50 0.10
C ALA A 379 -8.89 -5.72 0.44
N LEU A 380 -8.59 -6.42 1.53
CA LEU A 380 -9.36 -7.59 1.97
C LEU A 380 -10.82 -7.25 2.28
N LEU A 381 -11.07 -6.11 2.96
CA LEU A 381 -12.43 -5.68 3.24
C LEU A 381 -13.15 -5.20 1.96
N MET A 382 -12.43 -4.54 1.05
CA MET A 382 -12.96 -4.17 -0.26
C MET A 382 -13.38 -5.39 -1.07
N MET A 383 -12.56 -6.45 -1.09
CA MET A 383 -12.91 -7.72 -1.75
C MET A 383 -14.09 -8.40 -1.05
N HIS A 384 -14.16 -8.36 0.28
CA HIS A 384 -15.33 -8.86 1.01
C HIS A 384 -16.62 -8.10 0.64
N GLN A 385 -16.56 -6.78 0.53
CA GLN A 385 -17.72 -5.96 0.13
C GLN A 385 -18.25 -6.35 -1.26
N ARG A 386 -17.35 -6.69 -2.19
CA ARG A 386 -17.68 -7.05 -3.57
C ARG A 386 -18.05 -8.53 -3.74
N TYR A 387 -17.33 -9.42 -3.09
CA TYR A 387 -17.36 -10.86 -3.34
C TYR A 387 -17.69 -11.71 -2.11
N GLY A 388 -17.90 -11.13 -0.94
CA GLY A 388 -18.08 -11.87 0.31
C GLY A 388 -19.26 -12.83 0.34
N LYS A 389 -20.28 -12.61 -0.52
CA LYS A 389 -21.43 -13.54 -0.68
C LYS A 389 -21.02 -14.83 -1.44
N GLN A 390 -20.02 -14.75 -2.32
CA GLN A 390 -19.51 -15.87 -3.11
C GLN A 390 -18.30 -16.52 -2.44
N ASP A 391 -17.49 -15.72 -1.76
CA ASP A 391 -16.22 -16.16 -1.19
C ASP A 391 -15.99 -15.55 0.22
N PRO A 392 -16.22 -16.31 1.28
CA PRO A 392 -16.05 -15.83 2.65
C PRO A 392 -14.57 -15.65 3.06
N ILE A 393 -13.61 -16.09 2.24
CA ILE A 393 -12.18 -16.06 2.57
C ILE A 393 -11.69 -14.65 2.86
N TYR A 394 -12.18 -13.66 2.11
CA TYR A 394 -11.73 -12.28 2.27
C TYR A 394 -12.05 -11.70 3.66
N PHE A 395 -13.23 -11.98 4.21
CA PHE A 395 -13.57 -11.54 5.56
C PHE A 395 -12.79 -12.29 6.63
N GLN A 396 -12.58 -13.58 6.44
CA GLN A 396 -11.73 -14.36 7.34
C GLN A 396 -10.31 -13.78 7.36
N ARG A 397 -9.70 -13.54 6.20
CA ARG A 397 -8.36 -12.94 6.11
C ARG A 397 -8.33 -11.50 6.64
N PHE A 398 -9.37 -10.73 6.44
CA PHE A 398 -9.51 -9.40 7.06
C PHE A 398 -9.45 -9.48 8.60
N LEU A 399 -10.15 -10.41 9.22
CA LEU A 399 -10.11 -10.59 10.69
C LEU A 399 -8.72 -11.02 11.18
N GLU A 400 -8.07 -11.93 10.47
CA GLU A 400 -6.70 -12.37 10.78
C GLU A 400 -5.71 -11.22 10.59
N GLN A 401 -5.84 -10.45 9.52
CA GLN A 401 -5.03 -9.25 9.24
C GLN A 401 -5.20 -8.20 10.34
N TRP A 402 -6.43 -7.87 10.71
CA TRP A 402 -6.71 -6.94 11.79
C TRP A 402 -6.16 -7.41 13.12
N THR A 403 -6.22 -8.71 13.39
CA THR A 403 -5.63 -9.31 14.59
C THR A 403 -4.11 -9.16 14.60
N PHE A 404 -3.44 -9.38 13.47
CA PHE A 404 -2.01 -9.16 13.34
C PHE A 404 -1.64 -7.68 13.56
N ILE A 405 -2.36 -6.76 12.94
CA ILE A 405 -2.12 -5.31 13.11
C ILE A 405 -2.24 -4.91 14.59
N LYS A 406 -3.31 -5.29 15.27
CA LYS A 406 -3.53 -4.95 16.68
C LYS A 406 -2.45 -5.49 17.61
N ASN A 407 -1.98 -6.70 17.36
CA ASN A 407 -1.10 -7.39 18.29
C ASN A 407 0.39 -7.17 18.00
N HIS A 408 0.75 -6.79 16.76
CA HIS A 408 2.14 -6.79 16.30
C HIS A 408 2.56 -5.51 15.55
N THR A 409 1.65 -4.92 14.76
CA THR A 409 1.98 -3.68 14.03
C THR A 409 1.78 -2.45 14.92
N ILE A 410 0.74 -2.41 15.73
CA ILE A 410 0.54 -1.34 16.72
C ILE A 410 1.43 -1.61 17.94
N ASP A 411 2.24 -0.62 18.34
CA ASP A 411 3.11 -0.71 19.51
C ASP A 411 2.29 -0.54 20.80
N SER A 412 2.15 -1.64 21.55
CA SER A 412 1.38 -1.65 22.79
C SER A 412 1.96 -0.76 23.91
N ARG A 413 3.23 -0.34 23.81
CA ARG A 413 3.92 0.45 24.82
C ARG A 413 3.92 1.95 24.53
N TYR A 414 4.22 2.31 23.27
CA TYR A 414 4.43 3.70 22.88
C TYR A 414 3.36 4.19 21.90
N HIS A 415 2.42 3.31 21.56
CA HIS A 415 1.43 3.55 20.52
C HIS A 415 2.03 3.79 19.13
N GLY A 416 1.18 3.94 18.13
CA GLY A 416 1.57 4.08 16.74
C GLY A 416 2.14 2.81 16.14
N THR A 417 2.26 2.79 14.82
CA THR A 417 2.67 1.60 14.08
C THR A 417 4.19 1.41 14.12
N ILE A 418 4.64 0.18 14.31
CA ILE A 418 6.02 -0.28 14.16
C ILE A 418 6.29 -0.37 12.66
N ASN A 419 7.42 0.19 12.20
CA ASN A 419 7.74 0.24 10.78
C ASN A 419 7.89 -1.16 10.16
N MET A 420 8.64 -2.06 10.81
CA MET A 420 8.92 -3.39 10.29
C MET A 420 8.98 -4.43 11.42
N THR A 421 8.44 -5.62 11.16
CA THR A 421 8.48 -6.77 12.08
C THR A 421 8.99 -8.03 11.39
N THR A 422 9.40 -9.03 12.19
CA THR A 422 9.58 -10.41 11.69
C THR A 422 8.22 -11.00 11.28
N ALA A 423 8.23 -12.19 10.69
CA ALA A 423 7.01 -12.96 10.39
C ALA A 423 6.13 -13.17 11.64
N GLU A 424 6.75 -13.41 12.81
CA GLU A 424 6.05 -13.61 14.09
C GLU A 424 5.65 -12.31 14.78
N GLY A 425 5.90 -11.16 14.17
CA GLY A 425 5.52 -9.85 14.70
C GLY A 425 6.48 -9.23 15.71
N LYS A 426 7.76 -9.66 15.77
CA LYS A 426 8.77 -9.00 16.60
C LYS A 426 9.30 -7.75 15.90
N PRO A 427 9.38 -6.59 16.57
CA PRO A 427 9.94 -5.37 15.98
C PRO A 427 11.37 -5.57 15.45
N LEU A 428 11.61 -5.07 14.24
CA LEU A 428 12.94 -5.02 13.59
C LEU A 428 13.49 -3.60 13.52
N THR A 429 12.61 -2.61 13.60
CA THR A 429 12.95 -1.19 13.62
C THR A 429 12.29 -0.53 14.82
N GLU A 430 12.83 0.62 15.23
CA GLU A 430 12.30 1.36 16.38
C GLU A 430 11.62 2.66 15.98
N ASP A 431 11.88 3.18 14.78
CA ASP A 431 11.40 4.48 14.34
C ASP A 431 9.88 4.49 14.08
N LYS A 432 9.23 5.54 14.58
CA LYS A 432 7.81 5.83 14.34
C LYS A 432 7.57 6.65 13.10
N GLY A 433 8.54 7.44 12.68
CA GLY A 433 8.51 8.27 11.49
C GLY A 433 9.85 8.35 10.80
N SER A 434 9.83 8.49 9.47
CA SER A 434 10.99 8.73 8.62
C SER A 434 10.56 9.50 7.37
N ILE A 435 11.48 9.84 6.47
CA ILE A 435 11.08 10.46 5.18
C ILE A 435 10.08 9.59 4.39
N TRP A 436 10.09 8.28 4.58
CA TRP A 436 9.18 7.35 3.91
C TRP A 436 7.93 7.02 4.73
N LYS A 437 8.04 7.01 6.06
CA LYS A 437 6.95 6.64 6.95
C LYS A 437 6.23 7.85 7.50
N ALA A 438 5.04 8.14 6.96
CA ALA A 438 4.08 9.14 7.39
C ALA A 438 2.81 8.47 7.95
N GLY A 439 1.91 9.23 8.54
CA GLY A 439 0.57 8.77 8.93
C GLY A 439 -0.39 8.58 7.74
N TYR A 440 0.12 8.20 6.58
CA TYR A 440 -0.62 8.14 5.32
C TYR A 440 -1.26 6.76 5.09
N HIS A 441 -0.48 5.68 5.00
CA HIS A 441 -1.00 4.34 4.72
C HIS A 441 -1.93 3.84 5.82
N ASP A 442 -1.53 3.97 7.08
CA ASP A 442 -2.36 3.61 8.23
C ASP A 442 -3.60 4.53 8.35
N GLY A 443 -3.45 5.84 8.18
CA GLY A 443 -4.58 6.77 8.13
C GLY A 443 -5.57 6.44 7.03
N ARG A 444 -5.11 6.29 5.77
CA ARG A 444 -5.94 5.94 4.61
C ARG A 444 -6.68 4.62 4.83
N ALA A 445 -5.95 3.59 5.24
CA ALA A 445 -6.53 2.28 5.45
C ALA A 445 -7.60 2.30 6.55
N PHE A 446 -7.31 2.90 7.70
CA PHE A 446 -8.26 2.90 8.82
C PHE A 446 -9.52 3.73 8.52
N TRP A 447 -9.41 4.89 7.87
CA TRP A 447 -10.58 5.64 7.40
C TRP A 447 -11.45 4.83 6.42
N ASN A 448 -10.81 4.22 5.40
CA ASN A 448 -11.54 3.47 4.39
C ASN A 448 -12.19 2.21 4.98
N VAL A 449 -11.47 1.49 5.83
CA VAL A 449 -11.97 0.28 6.51
C VAL A 449 -13.14 0.62 7.42
N SER A 450 -13.04 1.67 8.23
CA SER A 450 -14.13 2.11 9.10
C SER A 450 -15.38 2.50 8.29
N ALA A 451 -15.21 3.27 7.22
CA ALA A 451 -16.32 3.66 6.34
C ALA A 451 -17.00 2.44 5.70
N ARG A 452 -16.22 1.50 5.13
CA ARG A 452 -16.75 0.26 4.52
C ARG A 452 -17.46 -0.64 5.53
N LEU A 453 -16.94 -0.78 6.75
CA LEU A 453 -17.58 -1.54 7.81
C LEU A 453 -18.95 -0.94 8.21
N ARG A 454 -19.04 0.39 8.27
CA ARG A 454 -20.32 1.08 8.54
C ARG A 454 -21.32 0.91 7.41
N GLU A 455 -20.87 0.93 6.17
CA GLU A 455 -21.69 0.67 4.99
C GLU A 455 -22.21 -0.78 4.97
N LEU A 456 -21.33 -1.76 5.22
CA LEU A 456 -21.72 -3.17 5.35
C LEU A 456 -22.70 -3.41 6.49
N ALA A 457 -22.61 -2.65 7.58
CA ALA A 457 -23.57 -2.74 8.68
C ALA A 457 -24.99 -2.27 8.31
N GLN A 458 -25.12 -1.42 7.28
CA GLN A 458 -26.44 -0.97 6.80
C GLN A 458 -27.10 -2.00 5.86
N ASN A 459 -26.26 -2.84 5.20
CA ASN A 459 -26.69 -3.86 4.23
C ASN A 459 -25.95 -5.19 4.49
N PRO A 460 -26.18 -5.85 5.64
CA PRO A 460 -25.42 -7.02 6.08
C PRO A 460 -25.75 -8.29 5.27
#